data_d7d1d761f7620b015040cfd5df888afd
#
_entry.id   d7d1d761f7620b015040cfd5df888afd
#
_cell.length_a   1.000
_cell.length_b   1.000
_cell.length_c   1.000
_cell.angle_alpha   90.00
_cell.angle_beta   90.00
_cell.angle_gamma   90.00
#
_symmetry.space_group_name_H-M   'P 1'
#
loop_
_entity.id
_entity.type
_entity.pdbx_description
1 polymer ?
#
loop_
_entity_poly.entity_id
_entity_poly.type
_entity_poly.pdbx_seq_one_letter_code
_entity_poly.pdbx_strand_id
1 'polypeptide(L)'
;MSIDCDDAGIKYELSDYFTFKVPGAEFMPTFRNKMWDGKIRLYNMWTSQLYIGLMGHLEEFCRSREYNLVGQDSCIPKQNISTEDVVKALVDLKLPFNPRNYQVDAIRDGINDKRLVMLSPTGSGKSLIIYGLTQLGTSGRVLVVVPTTSLVEQMYKDFKDYGYDVETNCHKIYSGHDKNTDKRIVITTWQSVYKLPKSWFKDFSMVIGDEAHLFKATSLKTLMEKCENAMMRFGTTGTLDDTKTHQLMLTGLFGPVRRFTTSKQLMKDGQLAKLKISCIMLNYSDEIKQSTKKYTYQEEMDFLVSHTPRNNFIRNLAVDQTGNTLLLFQYVEKHGKILYDIIKEKSGDRKVFFVYGGVGANEREDIRAITEKETDAIIVASYGTFSTGINIRNLHNIIFASPSKSKIRNLQSIGRGLRLGDNKEEAQLFDISDDLSWKTHRNYTLEHAVERIKTYNEEKFKYKTVKVNI
;
A
#
# COMPACT_ATOMS: atom_id res chain seq x y z
N MET A 1 11.64 -16.51 -17.69
CA MET A 1 12.80 -16.92 -18.52
C MET A 1 13.16 -18.34 -18.22
N SER A 2 13.73 -19.05 -19.21
CA SER A 2 14.33 -20.35 -19.00
C SER A 2 15.83 -20.19 -18.83
N ILE A 3 16.42 -20.96 -17.91
CA ILE A 3 17.86 -20.98 -17.63
C ILE A 3 18.37 -22.33 -18.12
N ASP A 4 19.18 -22.31 -19.15
CA ASP A 4 19.85 -23.52 -19.66
C ASP A 4 21.18 -23.70 -18.92
N CYS A 5 21.35 -24.86 -18.30
CA CYS A 5 22.53 -25.20 -17.51
C CYS A 5 22.64 -26.73 -17.43
N ASP A 6 23.77 -27.28 -17.85
CA ASP A 6 23.99 -28.74 -17.86
C ASP A 6 24.46 -29.28 -16.50
N ASP A 7 25.03 -28.40 -15.65
CA ASP A 7 25.54 -28.79 -14.33
C ASP A 7 24.42 -28.89 -13.29
N ALA A 8 24.19 -30.08 -12.76
CA ALA A 8 23.20 -30.34 -11.74
C ALA A 8 23.53 -29.65 -10.40
N GLY A 9 24.81 -29.49 -10.07
CA GLY A 9 25.26 -28.80 -8.85
C GLY A 9 24.85 -27.31 -8.89
N ILE A 10 25.10 -26.64 -10.01
CA ILE A 10 24.70 -25.24 -10.21
C ILE A 10 23.18 -25.10 -10.15
N LYS A 11 22.40 -26.05 -10.72
CA LYS A 11 20.94 -26.03 -10.61
C LYS A 11 20.46 -26.13 -9.16
N TYR A 12 21.11 -26.98 -8.34
CA TYR A 12 20.80 -27.08 -6.90
C TYR A 12 21.15 -25.80 -6.15
N GLU A 13 22.32 -25.23 -6.37
CA GLU A 13 22.72 -23.96 -5.77
C GLU A 13 21.77 -22.82 -6.15
N LEU A 14 21.37 -22.76 -7.42
CA LEU A 14 20.40 -21.78 -7.91
C LEU A 14 19.03 -21.96 -7.24
N SER A 15 18.60 -23.21 -7.09
CA SER A 15 17.35 -23.54 -6.40
C SER A 15 17.39 -23.13 -4.94
N ASP A 16 18.51 -23.36 -4.23
CA ASP A 16 18.68 -22.96 -2.84
C ASP A 16 18.73 -21.44 -2.70
N TYR A 17 19.47 -20.76 -3.56
CA TYR A 17 19.58 -19.28 -3.58
C TYR A 17 18.22 -18.60 -3.77
N PHE A 18 17.33 -19.15 -4.59
CA PHE A 18 15.98 -18.64 -4.84
C PHE A 18 14.89 -19.33 -4.01
N THR A 19 15.25 -20.03 -2.93
CA THR A 19 14.33 -20.63 -1.97
C THR A 19 14.35 -19.87 -0.65
N PHE A 20 13.19 -19.43 -0.17
CA PHE A 20 13.05 -18.62 1.05
C PHE A 20 12.00 -19.21 1.99
N LYS A 21 12.32 -19.24 3.28
CA LYS A 21 11.34 -19.55 4.33
C LYS A 21 10.38 -18.38 4.50
N VAL A 22 9.08 -18.67 4.53
CA VAL A 22 8.05 -17.64 4.78
C VAL A 22 8.01 -17.33 6.27
N PRO A 23 8.19 -16.07 6.69
CA PRO A 23 8.05 -15.69 8.09
C PRO A 23 6.66 -16.03 8.63
N GLY A 24 6.59 -16.69 9.79
CA GLY A 24 5.33 -17.12 10.39
C GLY A 24 4.66 -18.32 9.71
N ALA A 25 5.36 -19.03 8.84
CA ALA A 25 4.84 -20.24 8.18
C ALA A 25 4.35 -21.28 9.20
N GLU A 26 5.03 -21.39 10.35
CA GLU A 26 4.70 -22.30 11.45
C GLU A 26 3.30 -22.08 12.04
N PHE A 27 2.73 -20.90 11.85
CA PHE A 27 1.37 -20.58 12.30
C PHE A 27 0.30 -20.87 11.24
N MET A 28 0.71 -21.17 10.01
CA MET A 28 -0.23 -21.43 8.91
C MET A 28 -0.78 -22.85 8.96
N PRO A 29 -2.11 -23.06 8.72
CA PRO A 29 -2.71 -24.40 8.73
C PRO A 29 -2.05 -25.35 7.74
N THR A 30 -1.68 -24.90 6.54
CA THR A 30 -1.02 -25.71 5.50
C THR A 30 0.34 -26.25 5.94
N PHE A 31 1.10 -25.47 6.71
CA PHE A 31 2.37 -25.91 7.31
C PHE A 31 2.12 -26.89 8.45
N ARG A 32 1.19 -26.58 9.36
CA ARG A 32 0.83 -27.46 10.49
C ARG A 32 0.31 -28.82 10.03
N ASN A 33 -0.45 -28.83 8.94
CA ASN A 33 -0.98 -30.06 8.34
C ASN A 33 0.03 -30.74 7.40
N LYS A 34 1.30 -30.31 7.37
CA LYS A 34 2.38 -30.86 6.53
C LYS A 34 2.07 -30.86 5.02
N MET A 35 1.11 -30.05 4.57
CA MET A 35 0.76 -29.89 3.15
C MET A 35 1.74 -28.95 2.42
N TRP A 36 2.55 -28.21 3.16
CA TRP A 36 3.53 -27.26 2.66
C TRP A 36 4.72 -27.15 3.63
N ASP A 37 5.93 -27.01 3.11
CA ASP A 37 7.17 -26.96 3.88
C ASP A 37 7.56 -25.56 4.38
N GLY A 38 6.69 -24.57 4.24
CA GLY A 38 6.92 -23.20 4.68
C GLY A 38 7.89 -22.41 3.80
N LYS A 39 8.23 -22.91 2.61
CA LYS A 39 9.18 -22.29 1.69
C LYS A 39 8.50 -21.84 0.39
N ILE A 40 8.98 -20.74 -0.14
CA ILE A 40 8.67 -20.27 -1.51
C ILE A 40 9.90 -20.50 -2.37
N ARG A 41 9.70 -21.11 -3.51
CA ARG A 41 10.72 -21.35 -4.54
C ARG A 41 10.42 -20.49 -5.74
N LEU A 42 11.33 -19.58 -6.08
CA LEU A 42 11.19 -18.66 -7.22
C LEU A 42 11.83 -19.23 -8.49
N TYR A 43 12.78 -20.15 -8.35
CA TYR A 43 13.32 -20.96 -9.44
C TYR A 43 12.69 -22.33 -9.42
N ASN A 44 12.18 -22.76 -10.57
CA ASN A 44 11.66 -24.11 -10.74
C ASN A 44 12.74 -24.98 -11.39
N MET A 45 13.33 -25.87 -10.61
CA MET A 45 14.44 -26.71 -11.04
C MET A 45 14.03 -27.74 -12.11
N TRP A 46 12.75 -28.17 -12.14
CA TRP A 46 12.25 -29.15 -13.11
C TRP A 46 12.03 -28.53 -14.50
N THR A 47 11.51 -27.31 -14.54
CA THR A 47 11.25 -26.59 -15.80
C THR A 47 12.37 -25.61 -16.16
N SER A 48 13.39 -25.50 -15.29
CA SER A 48 14.49 -24.53 -15.42
C SER A 48 14.00 -23.07 -15.56
N GLN A 49 12.86 -22.75 -14.93
CA GLN A 49 12.23 -21.44 -15.06
C GLN A 49 12.46 -20.56 -13.84
N LEU A 50 12.83 -19.31 -14.11
CA LEU A 50 12.92 -18.24 -13.13
C LEU A 50 12.09 -17.04 -13.61
N TYR A 51 11.49 -16.29 -12.69
CA TYR A 51 10.83 -15.04 -13.05
C TYR A 51 11.84 -14.06 -13.65
N ILE A 52 11.52 -13.52 -14.82
CA ILE A 52 12.43 -12.64 -15.57
C ILE A 52 12.80 -11.36 -14.82
N GLY A 53 11.92 -10.85 -13.93
CA GLY A 53 12.22 -9.71 -13.09
C GLY A 53 13.37 -9.93 -12.09
N LEU A 54 13.78 -11.18 -11.88
CA LEU A 54 14.91 -11.55 -11.03
C LEU A 54 16.25 -11.63 -11.78
N MET A 55 16.32 -11.14 -13.03
CA MET A 55 17.54 -11.17 -13.84
C MET A 55 18.74 -10.58 -13.08
N GLY A 56 18.61 -9.40 -12.45
CA GLY A 56 19.70 -8.80 -11.70
C GLY A 56 20.19 -9.64 -10.51
N HIS A 57 19.29 -10.40 -9.88
CA HIS A 57 19.67 -11.36 -8.83
C HIS A 57 20.37 -12.60 -9.39
N LEU A 58 19.99 -13.04 -10.61
CA LEU A 58 20.69 -14.12 -11.31
C LEU A 58 22.10 -13.67 -11.71
N GLU A 59 22.25 -12.46 -12.22
CA GLU A 59 23.57 -11.89 -12.55
C GLU A 59 24.47 -11.79 -11.32
N GLU A 60 23.93 -11.38 -10.16
CA GLU A 60 24.64 -11.33 -8.89
C GLU A 60 25.03 -12.73 -8.41
N PHE A 61 24.13 -13.71 -8.50
CA PHE A 61 24.39 -15.10 -8.19
C PHE A 61 25.58 -15.64 -9.02
N CYS A 62 25.55 -15.45 -10.33
CA CYS A 62 26.60 -15.92 -11.23
C CYS A 62 27.93 -15.21 -10.94
N ARG A 63 27.91 -13.88 -10.82
CA ARG A 63 29.11 -13.08 -10.52
C ARG A 63 29.78 -13.48 -9.21
N SER A 64 28.99 -13.71 -8.14
CA SER A 64 29.52 -14.08 -6.84
C SER A 64 30.14 -15.49 -6.78
N ARG A 65 29.89 -16.32 -7.79
CA ARG A 65 30.39 -17.70 -7.91
C ARG A 65 31.30 -17.90 -9.10
N GLU A 66 31.61 -16.80 -9.82
CA GLU A 66 32.43 -16.82 -11.02
C GLU A 66 31.84 -17.69 -12.14
N TYR A 67 30.48 -17.84 -12.16
CA TYR A 67 29.79 -18.53 -13.25
C TYR A 67 29.59 -17.58 -14.45
N ASN A 68 29.82 -18.11 -15.65
CA ASN A 68 29.58 -17.35 -16.87
C ASN A 68 28.11 -17.38 -17.25
N LEU A 69 27.46 -16.21 -17.26
CA LEU A 69 26.09 -16.03 -17.70
C LEU A 69 26.09 -15.42 -19.12
N VAL A 70 25.40 -16.08 -20.06
CA VAL A 70 25.29 -15.64 -21.45
C VAL A 70 23.83 -15.42 -21.84
N GLY A 71 23.57 -14.57 -22.83
CA GLY A 71 22.23 -14.37 -23.40
C GLY A 71 21.28 -13.45 -22.62
N GLN A 72 21.72 -12.79 -21.54
CA GLN A 72 20.86 -11.93 -20.72
C GLN A 72 20.26 -10.74 -21.50
N ASP A 73 20.97 -10.18 -22.47
CA ASP A 73 20.55 -9.01 -23.23
C ASP A 73 19.35 -9.28 -24.15
N SER A 74 19.10 -10.54 -24.49
CA SER A 74 17.96 -10.94 -25.33
C SER A 74 16.64 -11.06 -24.56
N CYS A 75 16.68 -11.12 -23.22
CA CYS A 75 15.51 -11.43 -22.41
C CYS A 75 14.51 -10.27 -22.28
N ILE A 76 15.00 -9.04 -22.16
CA ILE A 76 14.17 -7.81 -22.08
C ILE A 76 14.87 -6.73 -22.92
N PRO A 77 14.45 -6.50 -24.15
CA PRO A 77 15.05 -5.45 -24.97
C PRO A 77 14.75 -4.09 -24.36
N LYS A 78 15.80 -3.39 -23.92
CA LYS A 78 15.71 -2.05 -23.35
C LYS A 78 15.44 -1.04 -24.47
N GLN A 79 14.72 0.02 -24.10
CA GLN A 79 14.61 1.24 -24.91
C GLN A 79 15.54 2.30 -24.32
N ASN A 80 15.79 3.34 -25.07
CA ASN A 80 16.60 4.47 -24.61
C ASN A 80 15.92 5.79 -24.97
N ILE A 81 14.75 6.01 -24.37
CA ILE A 81 14.00 7.27 -24.54
C ILE A 81 14.58 8.30 -23.58
N SER A 82 14.82 9.51 -24.06
CA SER A 82 15.32 10.61 -23.24
C SER A 82 14.22 11.24 -22.40
N THR A 83 14.61 12.03 -21.39
CA THR A 83 13.65 12.81 -20.58
C THR A 83 12.92 13.83 -21.45
N GLU A 84 13.61 14.45 -22.40
CA GLU A 84 13.08 15.43 -23.34
C GLU A 84 12.00 14.82 -24.23
N ASP A 85 12.21 13.61 -24.73
CA ASP A 85 11.21 12.90 -25.54
C ASP A 85 9.94 12.62 -24.74
N VAL A 86 10.07 12.18 -23.47
CA VAL A 86 8.92 11.94 -22.58
C VAL A 86 8.19 13.23 -22.27
N VAL A 87 8.91 14.32 -21.97
CA VAL A 87 8.30 15.63 -21.74
C VAL A 87 7.53 16.09 -22.97
N LYS A 88 8.11 16.03 -24.17
CA LYS A 88 7.44 16.38 -25.41
C LYS A 88 6.16 15.56 -25.62
N ALA A 89 6.23 14.25 -25.46
CA ALA A 89 5.07 13.36 -25.59
C ALA A 89 3.99 13.66 -24.55
N LEU A 90 4.35 14.02 -23.31
CA LEU A 90 3.38 14.41 -22.28
C LEU A 90 2.73 15.76 -22.59
N VAL A 91 3.43 16.70 -23.21
CA VAL A 91 2.86 17.97 -23.69
C VAL A 91 1.83 17.71 -24.78
N ASP A 92 2.10 16.79 -25.70
CA ASP A 92 1.16 16.42 -26.77
C ASP A 92 -0.13 15.79 -26.24
N LEU A 93 -0.12 15.19 -25.03
CA LEU A 93 -1.33 14.70 -24.35
C LEU A 93 -2.24 15.82 -23.81
N LYS A 94 -1.80 17.09 -23.81
CA LYS A 94 -2.55 18.27 -23.37
C LYS A 94 -3.13 18.12 -21.95
N LEU A 95 -2.30 17.62 -21.03
CA LEU A 95 -2.70 17.47 -19.62
C LEU A 95 -3.12 18.82 -19.02
N PRO A 96 -4.11 18.87 -18.11
CA PRO A 96 -4.58 20.13 -17.48
C PRO A 96 -3.58 20.72 -16.47
N PHE A 97 -2.43 20.06 -16.25
CA PHE A 97 -1.36 20.48 -15.35
C PHE A 97 0.00 19.91 -15.83
N ASN A 98 1.08 20.50 -15.34
CA ASN A 98 2.42 20.02 -15.66
C ASN A 98 2.80 18.81 -14.78
N PRO A 99 3.24 17.69 -15.39
CA PRO A 99 3.80 16.57 -14.66
C PRO A 99 5.04 16.98 -13.87
N ARG A 100 5.22 16.39 -12.70
CA ARG A 100 6.39 16.64 -11.84
C ARG A 100 7.60 15.85 -12.35
N ASN A 101 8.82 16.35 -12.10
CA ASN A 101 10.04 15.72 -12.59
C ASN A 101 10.13 14.22 -12.28
N TYR A 102 9.86 13.83 -11.02
CA TYR A 102 9.89 12.42 -10.63
C TYR A 102 8.80 11.55 -11.31
N GLN A 103 7.69 12.14 -11.76
CA GLN A 103 6.66 11.45 -12.54
C GLN A 103 7.15 11.23 -13.96
N VAL A 104 7.81 12.23 -14.56
CA VAL A 104 8.48 12.11 -15.86
C VAL A 104 9.56 11.04 -15.80
N ASP A 105 10.42 11.06 -14.78
CA ASP A 105 11.46 10.06 -14.55
C ASP A 105 10.87 8.65 -14.42
N ALA A 106 9.77 8.50 -13.66
CA ALA A 106 9.10 7.21 -13.48
C ALA A 106 8.53 6.66 -14.80
N ILE A 107 7.95 7.51 -15.62
CA ILE A 107 7.43 7.14 -16.95
C ILE A 107 8.60 6.76 -17.89
N ARG A 108 9.65 7.60 -17.97
CA ARG A 108 10.85 7.34 -18.77
C ARG A 108 11.47 5.99 -18.40
N ASP A 109 11.77 5.81 -17.14
CA ASP A 109 12.42 4.60 -16.64
C ASP A 109 11.54 3.36 -16.86
N GLY A 110 10.21 3.50 -16.68
CA GLY A 110 9.27 2.43 -16.97
C GLY A 110 9.29 2.02 -18.44
N ILE A 111 9.29 2.97 -19.36
CA ILE A 111 9.36 2.69 -20.81
C ILE A 111 10.70 2.04 -21.18
N ASN A 112 11.81 2.55 -20.63
CA ASN A 112 13.14 2.04 -20.93
C ASN A 112 13.37 0.63 -20.38
N ASP A 113 12.98 0.37 -19.13
CA ASP A 113 13.22 -0.92 -18.47
C ASP A 113 12.11 -1.95 -18.73
N LYS A 114 10.90 -1.51 -19.17
CA LYS A 114 9.70 -2.32 -19.42
C LYS A 114 9.13 -3.06 -18.21
N ARG A 115 9.91 -3.21 -17.16
CA ARG A 115 9.53 -3.92 -15.94
C ARG A 115 10.07 -3.20 -14.71
N LEU A 116 9.17 -2.75 -13.82
CA LEU A 116 9.58 -1.96 -12.67
C LEU A 116 8.53 -1.99 -11.56
N VAL A 117 8.98 -2.08 -10.31
CA VAL A 117 8.17 -1.71 -9.15
C VAL A 117 8.49 -0.26 -8.79
N MET A 118 7.50 0.61 -8.93
CA MET A 118 7.60 2.04 -8.70
C MET A 118 7.15 2.39 -7.29
N LEU A 119 8.11 2.74 -6.44
CA LEU A 119 7.84 3.12 -5.06
C LEU A 119 7.69 4.64 -4.96
N SER A 120 6.46 5.08 -4.69
CA SER A 120 6.10 6.49 -4.53
C SER A 120 5.00 6.64 -3.48
N PRO A 121 5.13 7.54 -2.49
CA PRO A 121 4.19 7.63 -1.38
C PRO A 121 2.77 8.00 -1.82
N THR A 122 1.81 7.86 -0.91
CA THR A 122 0.43 8.34 -1.12
C THR A 122 0.46 9.86 -1.37
N GLY A 123 -0.34 10.32 -2.35
CA GLY A 123 -0.35 11.74 -2.75
C GLY A 123 0.73 12.15 -3.76
N SER A 124 1.60 11.24 -4.20
CA SER A 124 2.58 11.50 -5.24
C SER A 124 2.00 11.56 -6.66
N GLY A 125 0.71 11.27 -6.86
CA GLY A 125 0.09 11.22 -8.18
C GLY A 125 0.46 9.98 -8.99
N LYS A 126 0.46 8.80 -8.36
CA LYS A 126 0.70 7.51 -9.03
C LYS A 126 -0.23 7.27 -10.23
N SER A 127 -1.49 7.73 -10.17
CA SER A 127 -2.44 7.60 -11.28
C SER A 127 -1.96 8.31 -12.55
N LEU A 128 -1.25 9.44 -12.43
CA LEU A 128 -0.65 10.10 -13.60
C LEU A 128 0.52 9.29 -14.19
N ILE A 129 1.33 8.67 -13.34
CA ILE A 129 2.41 7.77 -13.81
C ILE A 129 1.79 6.58 -14.57
N ILE A 130 0.75 5.97 -14.00
CA ILE A 130 0.00 4.88 -14.66
C ILE A 130 -0.56 5.36 -16.00
N TYR A 131 -1.22 6.51 -16.03
CA TYR A 131 -1.75 7.10 -17.25
C TYR A 131 -0.66 7.33 -18.30
N GLY A 132 0.45 7.99 -17.94
CA GLY A 132 1.58 8.23 -18.83
C GLY A 132 2.16 6.93 -19.41
N LEU A 133 2.33 5.89 -18.60
CA LEU A 133 2.76 4.57 -19.06
C LEU A 133 1.76 3.95 -20.05
N THR A 134 0.44 4.07 -19.78
CA THR A 134 -0.57 3.53 -20.72
C THR A 134 -0.58 4.26 -22.05
N GLN A 135 -0.26 5.56 -22.07
CA GLN A 135 -0.28 6.36 -23.30
C GLN A 135 1.03 6.24 -24.11
N LEU A 136 2.18 6.23 -23.43
CA LEU A 136 3.49 6.33 -24.07
C LEU A 136 4.22 4.97 -24.18
N GLY A 137 3.86 4.00 -23.35
CA GLY A 137 4.59 2.73 -23.27
C GLY A 137 4.23 1.73 -24.38
N THR A 138 2.96 1.68 -24.80
CA THR A 138 2.49 0.75 -25.82
C THR A 138 1.25 1.25 -26.54
N SER A 139 1.10 0.91 -27.80
CA SER A 139 -0.15 1.06 -28.56
C SER A 139 -1.13 -0.10 -28.33
N GLY A 140 -0.65 -1.22 -27.78
CA GLY A 140 -1.45 -2.40 -27.53
C GLY A 140 -2.40 -2.29 -26.34
N ARG A 141 -3.10 -3.38 -26.03
CA ARG A 141 -4.06 -3.42 -24.93
C ARG A 141 -3.35 -3.42 -23.56
N VAL A 142 -3.94 -2.71 -22.64
CA VAL A 142 -3.40 -2.52 -21.27
C VAL A 142 -4.40 -3.01 -20.22
N LEU A 143 -3.90 -3.81 -19.28
CA LEU A 143 -4.66 -4.25 -18.09
C LEU A 143 -4.17 -3.50 -16.86
N VAL A 144 -5.04 -2.70 -16.25
CA VAL A 144 -4.79 -2.02 -14.97
C VAL A 144 -5.55 -2.73 -13.86
N VAL A 145 -4.83 -3.30 -12.90
CA VAL A 145 -5.39 -4.06 -11.79
C VAL A 145 -5.28 -3.25 -10.51
N VAL A 146 -6.43 -2.97 -9.90
CA VAL A 146 -6.53 -2.22 -8.64
C VAL A 146 -7.19 -3.05 -7.54
N PRO A 147 -6.99 -2.75 -6.26
CA PRO A 147 -7.49 -3.59 -5.16
C PRO A 147 -9.01 -3.55 -4.94
N THR A 148 -9.67 -2.44 -5.24
CA THR A 148 -11.09 -2.21 -4.89
C THR A 148 -11.88 -1.57 -6.03
N THR A 149 -13.20 -1.76 -6.01
CA THR A 149 -14.11 -1.16 -7.01
C THR A 149 -14.08 0.37 -6.97
N SER A 150 -13.96 0.97 -5.79
CA SER A 150 -13.81 2.44 -5.67
C SER A 150 -12.54 2.96 -6.33
N LEU A 151 -11.45 2.19 -6.34
CA LEU A 151 -10.23 2.55 -7.06
C LEU A 151 -10.37 2.34 -8.58
N VAL A 152 -11.21 1.41 -9.04
CA VAL A 152 -11.56 1.31 -10.48
C VAL A 152 -12.25 2.60 -10.93
N GLU A 153 -13.27 3.06 -10.18
CA GLU A 153 -13.99 4.29 -10.50
C GLU A 153 -13.07 5.52 -10.41
N GLN A 154 -12.22 5.59 -9.39
CA GLN A 154 -11.28 6.69 -9.25
C GLN A 154 -10.27 6.74 -10.40
N MET A 155 -9.68 5.61 -10.78
CA MET A 155 -8.72 5.55 -11.89
C MET A 155 -9.35 5.95 -13.22
N TYR A 156 -10.59 5.48 -13.47
CA TYR A 156 -11.36 5.86 -14.64
C TYR A 156 -11.64 7.36 -14.66
N LYS A 157 -12.05 7.94 -13.52
CA LYS A 157 -12.28 9.38 -13.38
C LYS A 157 -10.97 10.16 -13.55
N ASP A 158 -9.87 9.73 -12.94
CA ASP A 158 -8.56 10.38 -13.06
C ASP A 158 -8.15 10.47 -14.54
N PHE A 159 -8.32 9.39 -15.32
CA PHE A 159 -8.00 9.40 -16.77
C PHE A 159 -8.91 10.38 -17.55
N LYS A 160 -10.19 10.45 -17.19
CA LYS A 160 -11.12 11.45 -17.76
C LYS A 160 -10.68 12.88 -17.42
N ASP A 161 -10.30 13.12 -16.17
CA ASP A 161 -9.84 14.42 -15.70
C ASP A 161 -8.49 14.82 -16.35
N TYR A 162 -7.69 13.85 -16.86
CA TYR A 162 -6.49 14.08 -17.65
C TYR A 162 -6.78 14.37 -19.15
N GLY A 163 -8.05 14.43 -19.52
CA GLY A 163 -8.47 14.72 -20.90
C GLY A 163 -8.57 13.51 -21.83
N TYR A 164 -8.50 12.27 -21.28
CA TYR A 164 -8.60 11.06 -22.11
C TYR A 164 -10.04 10.71 -22.42
N ASP A 165 -10.32 10.30 -23.66
CA ASP A 165 -11.61 9.75 -24.06
C ASP A 165 -11.80 8.35 -23.46
N VAL A 166 -12.23 8.31 -22.20
CA VAL A 166 -12.42 7.08 -21.45
C VAL A 166 -13.64 6.29 -21.93
N GLU A 167 -14.65 6.98 -22.51
CA GLU A 167 -15.88 6.32 -22.98
C GLU A 167 -15.57 5.43 -24.19
N THR A 168 -14.69 5.85 -25.07
CA THR A 168 -14.27 5.06 -26.23
C THR A 168 -13.19 4.03 -25.86
N ASN A 169 -12.21 4.40 -25.04
CA ASN A 169 -10.98 3.65 -24.91
C ASN A 169 -10.84 2.83 -23.61
N CYS A 170 -11.63 3.11 -22.57
CA CYS A 170 -11.55 2.42 -21.30
C CYS A 170 -12.76 1.54 -21.01
N HIS A 171 -12.53 0.38 -20.43
CA HIS A 171 -13.56 -0.50 -19.91
C HIS A 171 -13.32 -0.82 -18.44
N LYS A 172 -14.38 -0.74 -17.64
CA LYS A 172 -14.34 -1.08 -16.21
C LYS A 172 -14.86 -2.49 -16.02
N ILE A 173 -14.14 -3.34 -15.27
CA ILE A 173 -14.59 -4.69 -14.94
C ILE A 173 -14.59 -4.88 -13.42
N TYR A 174 -15.80 -4.96 -12.85
CA TYR A 174 -16.07 -5.42 -11.49
C TYR A 174 -17.49 -6.00 -11.44
N SER A 175 -18.04 -6.31 -10.26
CA SER A 175 -19.35 -6.98 -10.15
C SER A 175 -20.43 -6.29 -11.00
N GLY A 176 -21.09 -7.04 -11.88
CA GLY A 176 -22.16 -6.56 -12.78
C GLY A 176 -21.69 -6.02 -14.14
N HIS A 177 -20.37 -5.90 -14.38
CA HIS A 177 -19.84 -5.45 -15.68
C HIS A 177 -19.49 -6.65 -16.57
N ASP A 178 -19.69 -6.46 -17.89
CA ASP A 178 -19.24 -7.44 -18.87
C ASP A 178 -17.71 -7.59 -18.84
N LYS A 179 -17.23 -8.81 -18.99
CA LYS A 179 -15.81 -9.14 -19.03
C LYS A 179 -15.24 -9.17 -20.44
N ASN A 180 -16.10 -9.17 -21.45
CA ASN A 180 -15.70 -9.14 -22.84
C ASN A 180 -15.65 -7.70 -23.32
N THR A 181 -14.52 -7.28 -23.83
CA THR A 181 -14.32 -5.94 -24.38
C THR A 181 -13.10 -5.94 -25.28
N ASP A 182 -13.16 -5.16 -26.33
CA ASP A 182 -12.07 -4.83 -27.26
C ASP A 182 -11.39 -3.50 -26.92
N LYS A 183 -11.93 -2.76 -25.94
CA LYS A 183 -11.36 -1.47 -25.55
C LYS A 183 -9.89 -1.62 -25.14
N ARG A 184 -9.12 -0.59 -25.47
CA ARG A 184 -7.66 -0.60 -25.32
C ARG A 184 -7.23 -0.72 -23.86
N ILE A 185 -7.88 -0.02 -22.92
CA ILE A 185 -7.52 -0.02 -21.50
C ILE A 185 -8.64 -0.69 -20.70
N VAL A 186 -8.29 -1.73 -19.96
CA VAL A 186 -9.18 -2.41 -19.02
C VAL A 186 -8.75 -2.09 -17.60
N ILE A 187 -9.63 -1.45 -16.82
CA ILE A 187 -9.41 -1.15 -15.41
C ILE A 187 -10.28 -2.11 -14.59
N THR A 188 -9.67 -2.93 -13.73
CA THR A 188 -10.36 -4.02 -13.06
C THR A 188 -9.86 -4.28 -11.65
N THR A 189 -10.69 -4.94 -10.83
CA THR A 189 -10.22 -5.59 -9.63
C THR A 189 -9.73 -7.01 -9.94
N TRP A 190 -8.72 -7.49 -9.21
CA TRP A 190 -8.20 -8.85 -9.43
C TRP A 190 -9.28 -9.94 -9.20
N GLN A 191 -10.21 -9.71 -8.26
CA GLN A 191 -11.30 -10.65 -7.94
C GLN A 191 -12.21 -10.91 -9.14
N SER A 192 -12.37 -9.91 -9.99
CA SER A 192 -13.26 -9.99 -11.14
C SER A 192 -12.71 -10.83 -12.29
N VAL A 193 -11.38 -10.91 -12.42
CA VAL A 193 -10.74 -11.50 -13.61
C VAL A 193 -9.82 -12.70 -13.32
N TYR A 194 -9.33 -12.92 -12.10
CA TYR A 194 -8.31 -13.96 -11.83
C TYR A 194 -8.73 -15.38 -12.19
N LYS A 195 -10.06 -15.67 -12.21
CA LYS A 195 -10.62 -16.96 -12.60
C LYS A 195 -10.78 -17.14 -14.11
N LEU A 196 -10.65 -16.06 -14.90
CA LEU A 196 -10.78 -16.13 -16.35
C LEU A 196 -9.69 -17.01 -16.96
N PRO A 197 -9.97 -17.64 -18.12
CA PRO A 197 -9.01 -18.51 -18.79
C PRO A 197 -7.80 -17.70 -19.27
N LYS A 198 -6.65 -18.37 -19.42
CA LYS A 198 -5.39 -17.78 -19.87
C LYS A 198 -5.53 -17.08 -21.25
N SER A 199 -6.40 -17.58 -22.12
CA SER A 199 -6.69 -16.98 -23.42
C SER A 199 -7.20 -15.54 -23.33
N TRP A 200 -7.97 -15.21 -22.28
CA TRP A 200 -8.46 -13.85 -22.06
C TRP A 200 -7.35 -12.83 -21.82
N PHE A 201 -6.22 -13.27 -21.26
CA PHE A 201 -5.08 -12.39 -20.94
C PHE A 201 -4.08 -12.23 -22.09
N LYS A 202 -4.22 -13.00 -23.18
CA LYS A 202 -3.21 -13.04 -24.28
C LYS A 202 -3.05 -11.73 -25.03
N ASP A 203 -4.13 -10.93 -25.09
CA ASP A 203 -4.13 -9.70 -25.91
C ASP A 203 -3.51 -8.49 -25.19
N PHE A 204 -3.20 -8.63 -23.90
CA PHE A 204 -2.60 -7.54 -23.13
C PHE A 204 -1.07 -7.51 -23.32
N SER A 205 -0.57 -6.42 -23.88
CA SER A 205 0.86 -6.14 -24.05
C SER A 205 1.48 -5.51 -22.79
N MET A 206 0.64 -4.89 -21.93
CA MET A 206 1.05 -4.25 -20.71
C MET A 206 0.11 -4.63 -19.55
N VAL A 207 0.68 -4.89 -18.37
CA VAL A 207 -0.06 -5.08 -17.11
C VAL A 207 0.50 -4.14 -16.06
N ILE A 208 -0.39 -3.39 -15.41
CA ILE A 208 -0.06 -2.49 -14.30
C ILE A 208 -0.83 -2.93 -13.05
N GLY A 209 -0.12 -3.21 -11.96
CA GLY A 209 -0.71 -3.49 -10.65
C GLY A 209 -0.57 -2.30 -9.72
N ASP A 210 -1.66 -1.62 -9.40
CA ASP A 210 -1.64 -0.60 -8.36
C ASP A 210 -1.74 -1.27 -6.99
N GLU A 211 -1.15 -0.62 -5.97
CA GLU A 211 -0.91 -1.19 -4.64
C GLU A 211 -0.20 -2.56 -4.73
N ALA A 212 0.91 -2.59 -5.46
CA ALA A 212 1.67 -3.79 -5.81
C ALA A 212 2.05 -4.66 -4.59
N HIS A 213 2.15 -4.08 -3.39
CA HIS A 213 2.41 -4.81 -2.16
C HIS A 213 1.34 -5.89 -1.84
N LEU A 214 0.16 -5.84 -2.47
CA LEU A 214 -0.88 -6.85 -2.33
C LEU A 214 -0.64 -8.09 -3.22
N PHE A 215 0.26 -8.00 -4.21
CA PHE A 215 0.53 -9.07 -5.19
C PHE A 215 1.32 -10.27 -4.63
N LYS A 216 1.49 -10.33 -3.31
CA LYS A 216 1.93 -11.54 -2.59
C LYS A 216 0.86 -12.65 -2.53
N ALA A 217 -0.41 -12.31 -2.71
CA ALA A 217 -1.49 -13.29 -2.69
C ALA A 217 -1.44 -14.21 -3.91
N THR A 218 -1.72 -15.50 -3.72
CA THR A 218 -1.65 -16.53 -4.77
C THR A 218 -2.50 -16.18 -5.99
N SER A 219 -3.70 -15.61 -5.78
CA SER A 219 -4.60 -15.21 -6.87
C SER A 219 -4.02 -14.11 -7.76
N LEU A 220 -3.34 -13.12 -7.16
CA LEU A 220 -2.67 -12.04 -7.90
C LEU A 220 -1.42 -12.55 -8.62
N LYS A 221 -0.64 -13.44 -7.99
CA LYS A 221 0.45 -14.13 -8.65
C LYS A 221 -0.03 -14.91 -9.88
N THR A 222 -1.09 -15.72 -9.72
CA THR A 222 -1.68 -16.50 -10.83
C THR A 222 -2.19 -15.60 -11.95
N LEU A 223 -2.79 -14.45 -11.63
CA LEU A 223 -3.19 -13.46 -12.63
C LEU A 223 -1.99 -12.98 -13.45
N MET A 224 -0.92 -12.58 -12.77
CA MET A 224 0.31 -12.11 -13.44
C MET A 224 0.96 -13.20 -14.31
N GLU A 225 0.90 -14.46 -13.89
CA GLU A 225 1.40 -15.60 -14.67
C GLU A 225 0.55 -15.88 -15.92
N LYS A 226 -0.75 -15.60 -15.90
CA LYS A 226 -1.63 -15.72 -17.08
C LYS A 226 -1.35 -14.65 -18.14
N CYS A 227 -0.78 -13.51 -17.76
CA CYS A 227 -0.45 -12.41 -18.69
C CYS A 227 0.88 -12.65 -19.41
N GLU A 228 1.03 -13.78 -20.10
CA GLU A 228 2.31 -14.20 -20.70
C GLU A 228 2.84 -13.23 -21.75
N ASN A 229 1.96 -12.66 -22.55
CA ASN A 229 2.33 -11.74 -23.64
C ASN A 229 2.59 -10.30 -23.16
N ALA A 230 2.31 -10.00 -21.89
CA ALA A 230 2.58 -8.69 -21.34
C ALA A 230 4.10 -8.52 -21.11
N MET A 231 4.76 -7.92 -22.09
CA MET A 231 6.19 -7.59 -22.01
C MET A 231 6.44 -6.48 -20.99
N MET A 232 5.53 -5.49 -20.92
CA MET A 232 5.60 -4.38 -19.97
C MET A 232 4.80 -4.71 -18.71
N ARG A 233 5.47 -4.70 -17.56
CA ARG A 233 4.84 -5.02 -16.27
C ARG A 233 5.25 -4.03 -15.20
N PHE A 234 4.30 -3.31 -14.66
CA PHE A 234 4.57 -2.28 -13.65
C PHE A 234 3.77 -2.54 -12.39
N GLY A 235 4.45 -2.43 -11.25
CA GLY A 235 3.81 -2.38 -9.94
C GLY A 235 3.95 -0.98 -9.36
N THR A 236 2.87 -0.33 -8.94
CA THR A 236 2.93 0.94 -8.22
C THR A 236 2.54 0.73 -6.76
N THR A 237 3.28 1.30 -5.84
CA THR A 237 2.93 1.23 -4.40
C THR A 237 3.56 2.37 -3.62
N GLY A 238 2.91 2.76 -2.50
CA GLY A 238 3.45 3.74 -1.56
C GLY A 238 4.45 3.15 -0.58
N THR A 239 4.32 1.86 -0.29
CA THR A 239 5.10 1.16 0.74
C THR A 239 5.35 -0.27 0.34
N LEU A 240 6.46 -0.82 0.79
CA LEU A 240 6.77 -2.25 0.69
C LEU A 240 6.84 -2.86 2.09
N ASP A 241 6.52 -4.14 2.15
CA ASP A 241 6.80 -4.99 3.30
C ASP A 241 8.31 -5.21 3.39
N ASP A 242 8.87 -5.18 4.59
CA ASP A 242 10.32 -5.33 4.82
C ASP A 242 10.79 -6.80 4.69
N THR A 243 9.89 -7.74 4.40
CA THR A 243 10.26 -9.15 4.21
C THR A 243 10.94 -9.37 2.86
N LYS A 244 12.18 -9.88 2.89
CA LYS A 244 12.97 -10.20 1.69
C LYS A 244 12.19 -11.08 0.70
N THR A 245 11.47 -12.08 1.22
CA THR A 245 10.65 -13.00 0.41
C THR A 245 9.59 -12.27 -0.39
N HIS A 246 8.89 -11.31 0.23
CA HIS A 246 7.86 -10.53 -0.42
C HIS A 246 8.46 -9.60 -1.49
N GLN A 247 9.56 -8.92 -1.18
CA GLN A 247 10.23 -8.05 -2.14
C GLN A 247 10.72 -8.82 -3.37
N LEU A 248 11.31 -10.00 -3.18
CA LEU A 248 11.76 -10.86 -4.28
C LEU A 248 10.60 -11.38 -5.14
N MET A 249 9.46 -11.71 -4.52
CA MET A 249 8.26 -12.09 -5.28
C MET A 249 7.79 -10.93 -6.18
N LEU A 250 7.69 -9.72 -5.64
CA LEU A 250 7.29 -8.54 -6.41
C LEU A 250 8.31 -8.23 -7.52
N THR A 251 9.61 -8.28 -7.19
CA THR A 251 10.68 -8.13 -8.20
C THR A 251 10.54 -9.16 -9.31
N GLY A 252 10.27 -10.41 -8.96
CA GLY A 252 10.06 -11.47 -9.95
C GLY A 252 8.91 -11.19 -10.91
N LEU A 253 7.78 -10.74 -10.38
CA LEU A 253 6.56 -10.48 -11.17
C LEU A 253 6.64 -9.22 -12.02
N PHE A 254 7.21 -8.14 -11.49
CA PHE A 254 7.19 -6.81 -12.10
C PHE A 254 8.57 -6.32 -12.58
N GLY A 255 9.64 -6.65 -11.90
CA GLY A 255 10.99 -6.11 -12.14
C GLY A 255 11.58 -5.46 -10.89
N PRO A 256 12.75 -4.81 -10.99
CA PRO A 256 13.43 -4.20 -9.85
C PRO A 256 12.58 -3.11 -9.19
N VAL A 257 12.84 -2.88 -7.89
CA VAL A 257 12.20 -1.82 -7.13
C VAL A 257 12.98 -0.52 -7.29
N ARG A 258 12.30 0.55 -7.69
CA ARG A 258 12.89 1.90 -7.77
C ARG A 258 12.02 2.93 -7.05
N ARG A 259 12.65 3.73 -6.19
CA ARG A 259 11.99 4.83 -5.47
C ARG A 259 12.17 6.12 -6.26
N PHE A 260 11.07 6.79 -6.61
CA PHE A 260 11.09 8.04 -7.38
C PHE A 260 10.95 9.29 -6.52
N THR A 261 10.25 9.18 -5.39
CA THR A 261 10.14 10.29 -4.43
C THR A 261 9.88 9.76 -3.01
N THR A 262 9.94 10.63 -2.03
CA THR A 262 9.67 10.35 -0.62
C THR A 262 8.64 11.33 -0.06
N SER A 263 7.92 10.93 1.01
CA SER A 263 7.00 11.84 1.71
C SER A 263 7.70 13.11 2.16
N LYS A 264 8.94 13.00 2.65
CA LYS A 264 9.76 14.16 3.06
C LYS A 264 10.04 15.13 1.91
N GLN A 265 10.37 14.60 0.71
CA GLN A 265 10.61 15.45 -0.46
C GLN A 265 9.32 16.16 -0.88
N LEU A 266 8.21 15.43 -0.94
CA LEU A 266 6.91 16.02 -1.30
C LEU A 266 6.45 17.11 -0.32
N MET A 267 6.71 16.94 0.99
CA MET A 267 6.46 18.00 1.99
C MET A 267 7.38 19.20 1.81
N LYS A 268 8.68 18.98 1.50
CA LYS A 268 9.64 20.05 1.23
C LYS A 268 9.25 20.87 0.00
N ASP A 269 8.74 20.19 -1.03
CA ASP A 269 8.31 20.81 -2.30
C ASP A 269 6.90 21.42 -2.21
N GLY A 270 6.27 21.45 -1.03
CA GLY A 270 4.93 21.99 -0.81
C GLY A 270 3.81 21.20 -1.50
N GLN A 271 4.05 19.93 -1.82
CA GLN A 271 3.07 19.06 -2.50
C GLN A 271 2.26 18.18 -1.53
N LEU A 272 2.73 18.09 -0.29
CA LEU A 272 2.04 17.52 0.85
C LEU A 272 2.10 18.48 2.04
N ALA A 273 1.09 18.42 2.89
CA ALA A 273 1.06 19.17 4.15
C ALA A 273 2.23 18.74 5.06
N LYS A 274 2.75 19.65 5.86
CA LYS A 274 3.75 19.32 6.89
C LYS A 274 3.12 18.38 7.92
N LEU A 275 3.91 17.43 8.44
CA LEU A 275 3.46 16.48 9.44
C LEU A 275 4.12 16.75 10.80
N LYS A 276 3.30 16.90 11.83
CA LYS A 276 3.71 16.85 13.24
C LYS A 276 3.21 15.55 13.88
N ILE A 277 4.11 14.79 14.50
CA ILE A 277 3.74 13.55 15.19
C ILE A 277 3.94 13.73 16.70
N SER A 278 2.90 13.43 17.46
CA SER A 278 2.94 13.33 18.91
C SER A 278 2.73 11.86 19.31
N CYS A 279 3.82 11.18 19.67
CA CYS A 279 3.75 9.82 20.23
C CYS A 279 3.35 9.94 21.71
N ILE A 280 2.09 9.61 22.03
CA ILE A 280 1.53 9.70 23.37
C ILE A 280 1.65 8.34 24.05
N MET A 281 2.46 8.27 25.09
CA MET A 281 2.67 7.06 25.89
C MET A 281 1.78 7.11 27.11
N LEU A 282 0.71 6.33 27.14
CA LEU A 282 -0.15 6.16 28.32
C LEU A 282 0.54 5.24 29.32
N ASN A 283 0.75 5.75 30.51
CA ASN A 283 1.40 5.04 31.62
C ASN A 283 0.37 4.65 32.67
N TYR A 284 0.30 3.38 32.97
CA TYR A 284 -0.65 2.79 33.91
C TYR A 284 -0.06 2.65 35.31
N SER A 285 -0.91 2.48 36.32
CA SER A 285 -0.46 2.22 37.69
C SER A 285 0.30 0.91 37.81
N ASP A 286 1.14 0.77 38.82
CA ASP A 286 1.92 -0.43 39.06
C ASP A 286 1.07 -1.67 39.29
N GLU A 287 -0.12 -1.50 39.94
CA GLU A 287 -1.10 -2.57 40.17
C GLU A 287 -1.62 -3.11 38.83
N ILE A 288 -1.96 -2.23 37.88
CA ILE A 288 -2.42 -2.62 36.53
C ILE A 288 -1.30 -3.33 35.80
N LYS A 289 -0.10 -2.77 35.78
CA LYS A 289 1.07 -3.39 35.13
C LYS A 289 1.38 -4.77 35.68
N GLN A 290 1.28 -4.94 37.01
CA GLN A 290 1.52 -6.22 37.66
C GLN A 290 0.42 -7.24 37.32
N SER A 291 -0.85 -6.83 37.26
CA SER A 291 -1.95 -7.73 36.89
C SER A 291 -1.95 -8.17 35.46
N THR A 292 -1.51 -7.30 34.54
CA THR A 292 -1.51 -7.54 33.10
C THR A 292 -0.23 -8.20 32.56
N LYS A 293 0.81 -8.37 33.37
CA LYS A 293 2.17 -8.84 32.96
C LYS A 293 2.21 -10.20 32.23
N LYS A 294 1.18 -11.04 32.40
CA LYS A 294 1.09 -12.37 31.76
C LYS A 294 0.05 -12.44 30.65
N TYR A 295 -0.54 -11.32 30.30
CA TYR A 295 -1.54 -11.28 29.24
C TYR A 295 -0.95 -11.74 27.92
N THR A 296 -1.71 -12.56 27.20
CA THR A 296 -1.50 -12.77 25.76
C THR A 296 -1.83 -11.49 25.00
N TYR A 297 -1.42 -11.41 23.74
CA TYR A 297 -1.75 -10.25 22.90
C TYR A 297 -3.26 -9.97 22.86
N GLN A 298 -4.08 -11.01 22.78
CA GLN A 298 -5.54 -10.83 22.73
C GLN A 298 -6.10 -10.28 24.05
N GLU A 299 -5.63 -10.81 25.20
CA GLU A 299 -6.05 -10.34 26.52
C GLU A 299 -5.60 -8.89 26.76
N GLU A 300 -4.37 -8.53 26.33
CA GLU A 300 -3.90 -7.14 26.39
C GLU A 300 -4.78 -6.22 25.53
N MET A 301 -5.12 -6.63 24.32
CA MET A 301 -5.99 -5.85 23.44
C MET A 301 -7.39 -5.71 24.02
N ASP A 302 -7.99 -6.78 24.56
CA ASP A 302 -9.33 -6.74 25.17
C ASP A 302 -9.35 -5.84 26.41
N PHE A 303 -8.29 -5.85 27.22
CA PHE A 303 -8.13 -4.92 28.33
C PHE A 303 -8.06 -3.45 27.84
N LEU A 304 -7.19 -3.15 26.88
CA LEU A 304 -6.98 -1.78 26.41
C LEU A 304 -8.22 -1.16 25.77
N VAL A 305 -8.98 -1.91 24.97
CA VAL A 305 -10.17 -1.39 24.29
C VAL A 305 -11.35 -1.20 25.24
N SER A 306 -11.38 -1.93 26.38
CA SER A 306 -12.42 -1.81 27.40
C SER A 306 -12.05 -0.85 28.55
N HIS A 307 -10.79 -0.39 28.62
CA HIS A 307 -10.32 0.42 29.75
C HIS A 307 -10.90 1.84 29.70
N THR A 308 -11.83 2.14 30.59
CA THR A 308 -12.58 3.41 30.60
C THR A 308 -11.70 4.66 30.71
N PRO A 309 -10.69 4.76 31.59
CA PRO A 309 -9.81 5.92 31.65
C PRO A 309 -9.09 6.18 30.32
N ARG A 310 -8.63 5.13 29.62
CA ARG A 310 -8.01 5.21 28.29
C ARG A 310 -8.99 5.75 27.24
N ASN A 311 -10.20 5.21 27.19
CA ASN A 311 -11.23 5.64 26.24
C ASN A 311 -11.66 7.09 26.51
N ASN A 312 -11.75 7.50 27.77
CA ASN A 312 -12.01 8.89 28.14
C ASN A 312 -10.88 9.83 27.72
N PHE A 313 -9.62 9.41 27.86
CA PHE A 313 -8.47 10.17 27.34
C PHE A 313 -8.58 10.37 25.83
N ILE A 314 -8.84 9.28 25.08
CA ILE A 314 -9.00 9.33 23.61
C ILE A 314 -10.15 10.25 23.21
N ARG A 315 -11.29 10.16 23.89
CA ARG A 315 -12.44 11.05 23.68
C ARG A 315 -12.06 12.51 23.90
N ASN A 316 -11.43 12.84 25.03
CA ASN A 316 -11.03 14.20 25.34
C ASN A 316 -10.05 14.72 24.29
N LEU A 317 -9.03 13.93 23.93
CA LEU A 317 -8.08 14.28 22.88
C LEU A 317 -8.80 14.58 21.55
N ALA A 318 -9.78 13.78 21.15
CA ALA A 318 -10.51 13.97 19.89
C ALA A 318 -11.39 15.23 19.91
N VAL A 319 -12.06 15.50 21.03
CA VAL A 319 -12.95 16.66 21.21
C VAL A 319 -12.17 17.96 21.32
N ASP A 320 -10.99 17.94 21.94
CA ASP A 320 -10.14 19.11 22.14
C ASP A 320 -9.42 19.58 20.85
N GLN A 321 -9.39 18.76 19.79
CA GLN A 321 -8.80 19.18 18.53
C GLN A 321 -9.75 20.08 17.76
N THR A 322 -9.18 21.11 17.13
CA THR A 322 -9.88 21.94 16.13
C THR A 322 -9.59 21.39 14.73
N GLY A 323 -10.54 21.55 13.82
CA GLY A 323 -10.43 21.04 12.45
C GLY A 323 -10.88 19.59 12.32
N ASN A 324 -11.05 19.16 11.08
CA ASN A 324 -11.52 17.79 10.79
C ASN A 324 -10.54 16.75 11.39
N THR A 325 -11.06 15.93 12.25
CA THR A 325 -10.30 14.96 13.04
C THR A 325 -10.71 13.54 12.66
N LEU A 326 -9.73 12.73 12.26
CA LEU A 326 -9.90 11.31 11.98
C LEU A 326 -9.39 10.47 13.15
N LEU A 327 -10.25 9.66 13.74
CA LEU A 327 -9.88 8.69 14.76
C LEU A 327 -9.95 7.28 14.20
N LEU A 328 -8.86 6.54 14.27
CA LEU A 328 -8.74 5.21 13.70
C LEU A 328 -8.73 4.12 14.77
N PHE A 329 -9.64 3.15 14.62
CA PHE A 329 -9.78 1.99 15.50
C PHE A 329 -9.70 0.66 14.74
N GLN A 330 -9.50 -0.45 15.48
CA GLN A 330 -9.40 -1.80 14.91
C GLN A 330 -10.68 -2.63 15.09
N TYR A 331 -11.29 -2.65 16.27
CA TYR A 331 -12.46 -3.48 16.60
C TYR A 331 -13.74 -2.65 16.57
N VAL A 332 -14.69 -3.01 15.70
CA VAL A 332 -15.92 -2.24 15.48
C VAL A 332 -16.77 -2.19 16.75
N GLU A 333 -17.25 -3.35 17.24
CA GLU A 333 -18.16 -3.42 18.36
C GLU A 333 -17.47 -3.14 19.72
N LYS A 334 -16.30 -3.76 19.93
CA LYS A 334 -15.60 -3.70 21.23
C LYS A 334 -14.93 -2.34 21.51
N HIS A 335 -14.69 -1.51 20.49
CA HIS A 335 -13.94 -0.25 20.65
C HIS A 335 -14.51 0.92 19.84
N GLY A 336 -14.67 0.75 18.52
CA GLY A 336 -15.09 1.83 17.63
C GLY A 336 -16.44 2.43 18.01
N LYS A 337 -17.43 1.57 18.30
CA LYS A 337 -18.78 1.99 18.69
C LYS A 337 -18.75 2.70 20.05
N ILE A 338 -18.02 2.16 21.02
CA ILE A 338 -17.84 2.79 22.33
C ILE A 338 -17.24 4.19 22.19
N LEU A 339 -16.16 4.32 21.42
CA LEU A 339 -15.52 5.62 21.17
C LEU A 339 -16.46 6.59 20.46
N TYR A 340 -17.20 6.12 19.46
CA TYR A 340 -18.18 6.94 18.74
C TYR A 340 -19.25 7.49 19.70
N ASP A 341 -19.85 6.64 20.54
CA ASP A 341 -20.92 7.04 21.44
C ASP A 341 -20.45 8.10 22.44
N ILE A 342 -19.30 7.86 23.13
CA ILE A 342 -18.78 8.80 24.13
C ILE A 342 -18.23 10.10 23.52
N ILE A 343 -17.73 10.06 22.27
CA ILE A 343 -17.29 11.26 21.55
C ILE A 343 -18.51 12.07 21.13
N LYS A 344 -19.53 11.43 20.56
CA LYS A 344 -20.76 12.08 20.12
C LYS A 344 -21.48 12.78 21.28
N GLU A 345 -21.56 12.13 22.44
CA GLU A 345 -22.14 12.70 23.64
C GLU A 345 -21.43 14.01 24.09
N LYS A 346 -20.10 14.09 23.93
CA LYS A 346 -19.31 15.22 24.41
C LYS A 346 -18.99 16.27 23.32
N SER A 347 -19.32 16.01 22.06
CA SER A 347 -18.92 16.87 20.93
C SER A 347 -19.81 18.10 20.73
N GLY A 348 -20.92 18.26 21.49
CA GLY A 348 -21.86 19.36 21.28
C GLY A 348 -22.43 19.36 19.86
N ASP A 349 -22.33 20.50 19.18
CA ASP A 349 -22.88 20.68 17.81
C ASP A 349 -21.95 20.16 16.71
N ARG A 350 -20.75 19.66 17.05
CA ARG A 350 -19.82 19.10 16.07
C ARG A 350 -20.41 17.83 15.44
N LYS A 351 -20.27 17.72 14.12
CA LYS A 351 -20.67 16.50 13.39
C LYS A 351 -19.70 15.37 13.69
N VAL A 352 -20.26 14.23 14.12
CA VAL A 352 -19.50 13.01 14.40
C VAL A 352 -20.02 11.90 13.50
N PHE A 353 -19.12 11.30 12.70
CA PHE A 353 -19.44 10.21 11.77
C PHE A 353 -18.82 8.90 12.23
N PHE A 354 -19.54 7.79 12.03
CA PHE A 354 -19.03 6.44 12.31
C PHE A 354 -18.91 5.64 11.01
N VAL A 355 -17.68 5.19 10.68
CA VAL A 355 -17.39 4.58 9.38
C VAL A 355 -16.65 3.26 9.54
N TYR A 356 -17.26 2.17 9.08
CA TYR A 356 -16.67 0.83 9.11
C TYR A 356 -17.14 -0.01 7.92
N GLY A 357 -16.67 -1.25 7.79
CA GLY A 357 -16.94 -2.12 6.65
C GLY A 357 -18.43 -2.43 6.39
N GLY A 358 -19.27 -2.34 7.43
CA GLY A 358 -20.73 -2.53 7.32
C GLY A 358 -21.49 -1.33 6.76
N VAL A 359 -20.85 -0.15 6.68
CA VAL A 359 -21.45 1.05 6.08
C VAL A 359 -21.43 0.92 4.55
N GLY A 360 -22.55 1.19 3.89
CA GLY A 360 -22.68 1.09 2.44
C GLY A 360 -21.71 2.01 1.68
N ALA A 361 -21.37 1.66 0.44
CA ALA A 361 -20.42 2.44 -0.36
C ALA A 361 -20.95 3.87 -0.65
N ASN A 362 -22.25 4.01 -0.92
CA ASN A 362 -22.87 5.31 -1.16
C ASN A 362 -22.86 6.19 0.10
N GLU A 363 -23.23 5.62 1.23
CA GLU A 363 -23.21 6.34 2.51
C GLU A 363 -21.80 6.79 2.90
N ARG A 364 -20.76 5.97 2.63
CA ARG A 364 -19.35 6.37 2.82
C ARG A 364 -18.94 7.53 1.93
N GLU A 365 -19.45 7.57 0.70
CA GLU A 365 -19.19 8.67 -0.22
C GLU A 365 -19.93 9.94 0.21
N ASP A 366 -21.14 9.83 0.74
CA ASP A 366 -21.89 10.96 1.31
C ASP A 366 -21.15 11.54 2.54
N ILE A 367 -20.70 10.68 3.45
CA ILE A 367 -19.88 11.11 4.61
C ILE A 367 -18.60 11.81 4.14
N ARG A 368 -17.92 11.29 3.11
CA ARG A 368 -16.75 11.93 2.51
C ARG A 368 -17.09 13.32 1.98
N ALA A 369 -18.15 13.43 1.18
CA ALA A 369 -18.56 14.68 0.54
C ALA A 369 -18.97 15.74 1.58
N ILE A 370 -19.66 15.32 2.65
CA ILE A 370 -20.01 16.20 3.77
C ILE A 370 -18.74 16.66 4.50
N THR A 371 -17.85 15.73 4.85
CA THR A 371 -16.62 16.04 5.60
C THR A 371 -15.70 16.99 4.84
N GLU A 372 -15.64 16.89 3.51
CA GLU A 372 -14.84 17.83 2.70
C GLU A 372 -15.35 19.28 2.78
N LYS A 373 -16.63 19.48 3.07
CA LYS A 373 -17.25 20.81 3.24
C LYS A 373 -17.20 21.29 4.70
N GLU A 374 -17.03 20.37 5.64
CA GLU A 374 -16.95 20.70 7.07
C GLU A 374 -15.53 21.18 7.43
N THR A 375 -15.47 22.04 8.40
CA THR A 375 -14.21 22.58 8.92
C THR A 375 -13.82 22.00 10.26
N ASP A 376 -14.76 21.31 10.96
CA ASP A 376 -14.55 20.84 12.33
C ASP A 376 -15.38 19.57 12.63
N ALA A 377 -15.32 18.56 11.77
CA ALA A 377 -15.98 17.27 11.97
C ALA A 377 -15.05 16.23 12.61
N ILE A 378 -15.63 15.25 13.32
CA ILE A 378 -14.90 14.08 13.82
C ILE A 378 -15.37 12.83 13.08
N ILE A 379 -14.43 12.06 12.54
CA ILE A 379 -14.68 10.81 11.84
C ILE A 379 -14.07 9.68 12.66
N VAL A 380 -14.91 8.81 13.22
CA VAL A 380 -14.50 7.59 13.93
C VAL A 380 -14.54 6.45 12.92
N ALA A 381 -13.38 5.99 12.44
CA ALA A 381 -13.30 5.07 11.31
C ALA A 381 -12.45 3.81 11.62
N SER A 382 -12.84 2.67 11.03
CA SER A 382 -11.99 1.49 11.10
C SER A 382 -10.79 1.61 10.15
N TYR A 383 -9.62 1.12 10.58
CA TYR A 383 -8.40 1.10 9.74
C TYR A 383 -8.65 0.45 8.37
N GLY A 384 -9.39 -0.66 8.32
CA GLY A 384 -9.65 -1.38 7.08
C GLY A 384 -10.43 -0.54 6.08
N THR A 385 -11.49 0.09 6.53
CA THR A 385 -12.35 0.90 5.66
C THR A 385 -11.66 2.18 5.20
N PHE A 386 -10.93 2.84 6.11
CA PHE A 386 -10.23 4.07 5.78
C PHE A 386 -9.04 3.83 4.84
N SER A 387 -8.28 2.75 5.02
CA SER A 387 -7.12 2.45 4.17
C SER A 387 -7.47 2.11 2.72
N THR A 388 -8.70 1.65 2.45
CA THR A 388 -9.09 1.12 1.12
C THR A 388 -10.12 1.94 0.35
N GLY A 389 -10.77 2.95 0.95
CA GLY A 389 -11.94 3.51 0.25
C GLY A 389 -12.31 4.96 0.52
N ILE A 390 -11.82 5.61 1.55
CA ILE A 390 -12.23 6.99 1.87
C ILE A 390 -11.09 7.96 1.60
N ASN A 391 -11.32 8.93 0.71
CA ASN A 391 -10.36 9.95 0.35
C ASN A 391 -10.84 11.34 0.79
N ILE A 392 -10.51 11.75 2.01
CA ILE A 392 -10.81 13.07 2.55
C ILE A 392 -9.55 13.92 2.48
N ARG A 393 -9.59 15.06 1.77
CA ARG A 393 -8.45 15.97 1.65
C ARG A 393 -8.30 16.89 2.86
N ASN A 394 -9.43 17.33 3.42
CA ASN A 394 -9.48 18.33 4.49
C ASN A 394 -9.38 17.68 5.89
N LEU A 395 -8.38 16.81 6.11
CA LEU A 395 -8.09 16.21 7.43
C LEU A 395 -6.94 16.94 8.11
N HIS A 396 -7.20 17.55 9.26
CA HIS A 396 -6.21 18.29 10.05
C HIS A 396 -5.53 17.40 11.10
N ASN A 397 -6.31 16.52 11.75
CA ASN A 397 -5.83 15.66 12.82
C ASN A 397 -6.10 14.19 12.51
N ILE A 398 -5.14 13.34 12.88
CA ILE A 398 -5.27 11.88 12.83
C ILE A 398 -4.96 11.35 14.23
N ILE A 399 -5.82 10.49 14.77
CA ILE A 399 -5.63 9.83 16.07
C ILE A 399 -5.57 8.33 15.84
N PHE A 400 -4.45 7.71 16.15
CA PHE A 400 -4.32 6.26 16.20
C PHE A 400 -4.78 5.75 17.55
N ALA A 401 -6.07 5.41 17.68
CA ALA A 401 -6.68 4.96 18.93
C ALA A 401 -6.39 3.48 19.24
N SER A 402 -6.10 2.66 18.23
CA SER A 402 -5.72 1.25 18.38
C SER A 402 -4.28 1.02 17.96
N PRO A 403 -3.47 0.33 18.78
CA PRO A 403 -2.09 0.04 18.41
C PRO A 403 -2.02 -0.90 17.21
N SER A 404 -1.26 -0.52 16.20
CA SER A 404 -1.02 -1.31 14.98
C SER A 404 0.47 -1.34 14.67
N LYS A 405 1.01 -2.54 14.40
CA LYS A 405 2.39 -2.72 13.94
C LYS A 405 2.55 -2.60 12.41
N SER A 406 1.44 -2.58 11.66
CA SER A 406 1.49 -2.61 10.20
C SER A 406 2.03 -1.30 9.62
N LYS A 407 3.29 -1.30 9.17
CA LYS A 407 3.97 -0.20 8.48
C LYS A 407 3.13 0.34 7.31
N ILE A 408 2.64 -0.57 6.45
CA ILE A 408 1.84 -0.21 5.28
C ILE A 408 0.57 0.54 5.69
N ARG A 409 -0.20 0.00 6.65
CA ARG A 409 -1.44 0.60 7.13
C ARG A 409 -1.22 1.98 7.73
N ASN A 410 -0.18 2.11 8.56
CA ASN A 410 0.15 3.36 9.22
C ASN A 410 0.55 4.44 8.20
N LEU A 411 1.46 4.12 7.26
CA LEU A 411 1.90 5.06 6.22
C LEU A 411 0.78 5.43 5.24
N GLN A 412 -0.12 4.51 4.89
CA GLN A 412 -1.29 4.82 4.08
C GLN A 412 -2.25 5.78 4.79
N SER A 413 -2.47 5.57 6.10
CA SER A 413 -3.33 6.44 6.92
C SER A 413 -2.72 7.83 7.05
N ILE A 414 -1.42 7.93 7.33
CA ILE A 414 -0.67 9.19 7.39
C ILE A 414 -0.74 9.90 6.02
N GLY A 415 -0.41 9.19 4.94
CA GLY A 415 -0.36 9.76 3.60
C GLY A 415 -1.68 10.36 3.11
N ARG A 416 -2.81 9.85 3.59
CA ARG A 416 -4.12 10.45 3.31
C ARG A 416 -4.33 11.76 4.07
N GLY A 417 -3.88 11.82 5.33
CA GLY A 417 -3.88 13.04 6.13
C GLY A 417 -2.91 14.10 5.63
N LEU A 418 -1.91 13.74 4.84
CA LEU A 418 -0.93 14.69 4.30
C LEU A 418 -1.39 15.39 3.01
N ARG A 419 -2.52 15.03 2.43
CA ARG A 419 -3.03 15.71 1.24
C ARG A 419 -3.34 17.17 1.55
N LEU A 420 -2.98 18.04 0.61
CA LEU A 420 -3.32 19.45 0.72
C LEU A 420 -4.83 19.65 0.54
N GLY A 421 -5.39 20.54 1.32
CA GLY A 421 -6.74 21.09 1.19
C GLY A 421 -6.63 22.62 1.08
N ASP A 422 -7.73 23.28 0.75
CA ASP A 422 -7.75 24.73 0.45
C ASP A 422 -7.23 25.60 1.61
N ASN A 423 -7.32 25.13 2.87
CA ASN A 423 -6.87 25.86 4.07
C ASN A 423 -5.97 24.99 4.97
N LYS A 424 -5.18 24.09 4.38
CA LYS A 424 -4.41 23.11 5.15
C LYS A 424 -2.94 23.09 4.76
N GLU A 425 -2.08 23.65 5.59
CA GLU A 425 -0.62 23.59 5.45
C GLU A 425 0.03 22.49 6.29
N GLU A 426 -0.64 22.05 7.37
CA GLU A 426 -0.12 21.11 8.34
C GLU A 426 -1.15 20.06 8.75
N ALA A 427 -0.67 18.86 9.04
CA ALA A 427 -1.44 17.78 9.64
C ALA A 427 -0.78 17.34 10.96
N GLN A 428 -1.60 17.00 11.96
CA GLN A 428 -1.12 16.45 13.23
C GLN A 428 -1.50 14.98 13.32
N LEU A 429 -0.54 14.15 13.75
CA LEU A 429 -0.77 12.75 14.11
C LEU A 429 -0.57 12.58 15.62
N PHE A 430 -1.57 12.07 16.28
CA PHE A 430 -1.52 11.60 17.67
C PHE A 430 -1.45 10.08 17.67
N ASP A 431 -0.28 9.57 17.94
CA ASP A 431 -0.01 8.13 17.99
C ASP A 431 -0.08 7.64 19.44
N ILE A 432 -1.21 7.05 19.83
CA ILE A 432 -1.44 6.57 21.19
C ILE A 432 -0.80 5.19 21.33
N SER A 433 -0.03 5.05 22.40
CA SER A 433 0.66 3.83 22.79
C SER A 433 0.46 3.56 24.28
N ASP A 434 0.53 2.31 24.67
CA ASP A 434 0.20 1.88 26.02
C ASP A 434 1.40 1.21 26.69
N ASP A 435 1.88 1.74 27.80
CA ASP A 435 3.00 1.21 28.59
C ASP A 435 2.46 0.41 29.79
N LEU A 436 2.25 -0.88 29.57
CA LEU A 436 1.91 -1.90 30.56
C LEU A 436 3.14 -2.71 31.00
N SER A 437 4.35 -2.25 30.66
CA SER A 437 5.58 -2.98 30.99
C SER A 437 5.78 -3.11 32.49
N TRP A 438 6.22 -4.31 32.92
CA TRP A 438 6.51 -4.62 34.29
C TRP A 438 7.90 -5.26 34.43
N LYS A 439 8.80 -4.61 35.15
CA LYS A 439 10.22 -5.00 35.27
C LYS A 439 10.88 -5.14 33.88
N THR A 440 11.35 -6.32 33.53
CA THR A 440 11.99 -6.62 32.23
C THR A 440 11.00 -6.99 31.13
N HIS A 441 9.72 -7.23 31.46
CA HIS A 441 8.70 -7.63 30.51
C HIS A 441 8.12 -6.39 29.82
N ARG A 442 8.22 -6.34 28.49
CA ARG A 442 7.52 -5.36 27.66
C ARG A 442 6.21 -5.95 27.15
N ASN A 443 5.16 -5.14 27.16
CA ASN A 443 3.89 -5.54 26.62
C ASN A 443 3.85 -5.42 25.08
N TYR A 444 2.97 -6.16 24.44
CA TYR A 444 2.91 -6.28 22.97
C TYR A 444 2.63 -4.95 22.26
N THR A 445 1.71 -4.14 22.80
CA THR A 445 1.34 -2.87 22.16
C THR A 445 2.43 -1.81 22.28
N LEU A 446 3.27 -1.89 23.32
CA LEU A 446 4.48 -1.08 23.43
C LEU A 446 5.53 -1.48 22.37
N GLU A 447 5.69 -2.78 22.10
CA GLU A 447 6.55 -3.25 21.00
C GLU A 447 6.05 -2.76 19.64
N HIS A 448 4.73 -2.75 19.44
CA HIS A 448 4.13 -2.15 18.23
C HIS A 448 4.43 -0.65 18.10
N ALA A 449 4.49 0.08 19.20
CA ALA A 449 4.88 1.49 19.21
C ALA A 449 6.34 1.68 18.78
N VAL A 450 7.23 0.82 19.25
CA VAL A 450 8.66 0.83 18.83
C VAL A 450 8.78 0.62 17.31
N GLU A 451 8.02 -0.31 16.74
CA GLU A 451 8.03 -0.54 15.30
C GLU A 451 7.47 0.67 14.50
N ARG A 452 6.45 1.37 15.02
CA ARG A 452 5.97 2.61 14.40
C ARG A 452 7.03 3.73 14.45
N ILE A 453 7.72 3.87 15.57
CA ILE A 453 8.82 4.85 15.72
C ILE A 453 9.96 4.54 14.74
N LYS A 454 10.32 3.27 14.54
CA LYS A 454 11.29 2.88 13.50
C LYS A 454 10.83 3.36 12.12
N THR A 455 9.55 3.15 11.80
CA THR A 455 8.95 3.63 10.53
C THR A 455 9.05 5.15 10.40
N TYR A 456 8.78 5.92 11.46
CA TYR A 456 8.91 7.38 11.44
C TYR A 456 10.35 7.83 11.19
N ASN A 457 11.32 7.12 11.78
CA ASN A 457 12.75 7.40 11.54
C ASN A 457 13.17 7.07 10.09
N GLU A 458 12.71 5.94 9.53
CA GLU A 458 12.97 5.55 8.14
C GLU A 458 12.40 6.56 7.13
N GLU A 459 11.17 7.03 7.36
CA GLU A 459 10.52 8.07 6.55
C GLU A 459 11.04 9.48 6.87
N LYS A 460 11.93 9.62 7.87
CA LYS A 460 12.51 10.89 8.34
C LYS A 460 11.46 11.89 8.81
N PHE A 461 10.38 11.41 9.38
CA PHE A 461 9.37 12.23 10.04
C PHE A 461 9.88 12.74 11.38
N LYS A 462 9.54 14.00 11.70
CA LYS A 462 9.82 14.56 13.02
C LYS A 462 8.70 14.16 13.99
N TYR A 463 9.06 13.69 15.18
CA TYR A 463 8.11 13.35 16.23
C TYR A 463 8.58 13.82 17.60
N LYS A 464 7.63 13.98 18.51
CA LYS A 464 7.88 14.17 19.95
C LYS A 464 7.18 13.07 20.73
N THR A 465 7.75 12.67 21.87
CA THR A 465 7.15 11.70 22.80
C THR A 465 6.63 12.44 24.01
N VAL A 466 5.39 12.13 24.40
CA VAL A 466 4.72 12.67 25.58
C VAL A 466 4.25 11.51 26.44
N LYS A 467 4.57 11.51 27.73
CA LYS A 467 4.10 10.51 28.71
C LYS A 467 2.91 11.09 29.48
N VAL A 468 1.84 10.31 29.58
CA VAL A 468 0.60 10.67 30.28
C VAL A 468 0.25 9.55 31.25
N ASN A 469 0.03 9.87 32.52
CA ASN A 469 -0.45 8.90 33.52
C ASN A 469 -1.98 8.83 33.45
N ILE A 470 -2.52 7.61 33.44
CA ILE A 470 -3.97 7.35 33.39
C ILE A 470 -4.40 6.33 34.45
#